data_b79b769118362b75d8e79f4cdf04e620
#
_entry.id   b79b769118362b75d8e79f4cdf04e620
#
_cell.length_a   1.000
_cell.length_b   1.000
_cell.length_c   1.000
_cell.angle_alpha   90.00
_cell.angle_beta   90.00
_cell.angle_gamma   90.00
#
_symmetry.space_group_name_H-M   'P 1'
#
loop_
_entity.id
_entity.type
_entity.pdbx_description
1 polymer ?
#
loop_
_entity_poly.entity_id
_entity_poly.type
_entity_poly.pdbx_seq_one_letter_code
_entity_poly.pdbx_strand_id
1 'polypeptide(L)'
;SDTHLGSNSKKHLKKILIKIKNLEFDLLLIGGDFIDSSSFDLDDLDILKNINKPILFISGNHEYYIKDYENKLKRLNEYDIQFLDNESFKFKKINFIGISDNLTLETQKNIASKLVQEDLFNLILVHKPTLWDHVYEKTDLMLSGHTHNGQIFPFNFFVRLQFKNIYGLYEKLTSILYVSSGSGC
;
A
#
# COMPACT_ATOMS: atom_id res chain seq x y z
N SER A 1 5.47 1.15 -1.45
CA SER A 1 5.10 1.18 -0.03
C SER A 1 6.19 1.80 0.83
N ASP A 2 5.87 2.13 2.08
CA ASP A 2 6.83 2.50 3.12
C ASP A 2 7.74 3.68 2.70
N THR A 3 7.15 4.76 2.26
CA THR A 3 7.89 5.98 1.85
C THR A 3 8.25 6.85 3.04
N HIS A 4 7.42 6.82 4.11
CA HIS A 4 7.63 7.52 5.37
C HIS A 4 7.92 9.02 5.21
N LEU A 5 7.02 9.73 4.51
CA LEU A 5 7.11 11.18 4.37
C LEU A 5 6.81 11.87 5.71
N GLY A 6 7.76 12.65 6.13
CA GLY A 6 7.85 13.20 7.49
C GLY A 6 9.18 12.82 8.09
N SER A 7 9.49 11.54 8.26
CA SER A 7 10.85 11.03 8.49
C SER A 7 11.71 11.21 7.26
N ASN A 8 11.19 10.92 6.09
CA ASN A 8 11.80 11.22 4.81
C ASN A 8 11.28 12.55 4.23
N SER A 9 12.17 13.29 3.58
CA SER A 9 11.88 14.63 3.06
C SER A 9 11.22 14.60 1.67
N LYS A 10 10.62 15.73 1.27
CA LYS A 10 10.20 16.02 -0.12
C LYS A 10 11.29 15.69 -1.16
N LYS A 11 12.57 15.87 -0.82
CA LYS A 11 13.70 15.51 -1.72
C LYS A 11 13.74 14.00 -1.99
N HIS A 12 13.38 13.17 -1.00
CA HIS A 12 13.28 11.72 -1.18
C HIS A 12 12.14 11.37 -2.14
N LEU A 13 10.94 11.94 -1.93
CA LEU A 13 9.82 11.78 -2.85
C LEU A 13 10.19 12.18 -4.29
N LYS A 14 10.86 13.31 -4.48
CA LYS A 14 11.35 13.73 -5.81
C LYS A 14 12.26 12.69 -6.46
N LYS A 15 13.15 12.05 -5.72
CA LYS A 15 14.03 10.99 -6.26
C LYS A 15 13.21 9.76 -6.71
N ILE A 16 12.18 9.38 -5.97
CA ILE A 16 11.27 8.30 -6.35
C ILE A 16 10.57 8.67 -7.65
N LEU A 17 10.01 9.88 -7.74
CA LEU A 17 9.27 10.33 -8.93
C LEU A 17 10.16 10.42 -10.19
N ILE A 18 11.42 10.79 -10.04
CA ILE A 18 12.38 10.78 -11.17
C ILE A 18 12.54 9.34 -11.71
N LYS A 19 12.61 8.33 -10.82
CA LYS A 19 12.69 6.93 -11.26
C LYS A 19 11.38 6.48 -11.94
N ILE A 20 10.24 6.86 -11.38
CA ILE A 20 8.91 6.53 -11.93
C ILE A 20 8.71 7.12 -13.32
N LYS A 21 9.15 8.37 -13.55
CA LYS A 21 9.03 9.04 -14.86
C LYS A 21 9.68 8.30 -16.03
N ASN A 22 10.65 7.45 -15.74
CA ASN A 22 11.37 6.65 -16.75
C ASN A 22 10.70 5.29 -17.01
N LEU A 23 9.55 5.02 -16.36
CA LEU A 23 8.80 3.79 -16.51
C LEU A 23 7.52 4.05 -17.31
N GLU A 24 7.15 3.10 -18.14
CA GLU A 24 5.83 3.06 -18.74
C GLU A 24 4.87 2.37 -17.76
N PHE A 25 3.81 3.07 -17.36
CA PHE A 25 2.78 2.52 -16.47
C PHE A 25 1.42 3.18 -16.73
N ASP A 26 0.37 2.50 -16.38
CA ASP A 26 -1.00 3.00 -16.51
C ASP A 26 -1.56 3.59 -15.21
N LEU A 27 -1.06 3.12 -14.05
CA LEU A 27 -1.57 3.47 -12.73
C LEU A 27 -0.46 3.34 -11.69
N LEU A 28 -0.42 4.24 -10.70
CA LEU A 28 0.51 4.21 -9.57
C LEU A 28 -0.21 3.70 -8.32
N LEU A 29 0.42 2.74 -7.63
CA LEU A 29 -0.07 2.20 -6.37
C LEU A 29 0.85 2.64 -5.21
N ILE A 30 0.26 3.16 -4.14
CA ILE A 30 0.95 3.51 -2.90
C ILE A 30 0.45 2.57 -1.81
N GLY A 31 1.31 1.65 -1.38
CA GLY A 31 0.97 0.50 -0.53
C GLY A 31 1.12 0.75 0.97
N GLY A 32 0.70 1.91 1.48
CA GLY A 32 0.72 2.26 2.91
C GLY A 32 2.06 2.77 3.43
N ASP A 33 2.05 3.29 4.65
CA ASP A 33 3.17 3.96 5.31
C ASP A 33 3.78 5.03 4.40
N PHE A 34 2.90 5.85 3.80
CA PHE A 34 3.27 6.93 2.89
C PHE A 34 3.65 8.19 3.67
N ILE A 35 2.86 8.51 4.71
CA ILE A 35 3.07 9.66 5.60
C ILE A 35 3.17 9.15 7.04
N ASP A 36 4.20 9.55 7.77
CA ASP A 36 4.47 9.10 9.14
C ASP A 36 4.61 10.23 10.17
N SER A 37 4.37 11.48 9.77
CA SER A 37 4.48 12.64 10.67
C SER A 37 3.26 13.56 10.62
N SER A 38 2.82 13.98 11.80
CA SER A 38 1.78 15.00 11.94
C SER A 38 2.20 16.38 11.40
N SER A 39 3.51 16.64 11.35
CA SER A 39 4.08 17.90 10.85
C SER A 39 4.35 17.89 9.34
N PHE A 40 4.11 16.76 8.65
CA PHE A 40 4.27 16.70 7.20
C PHE A 40 3.28 17.65 6.51
N ASP A 41 3.83 18.51 5.66
CA ASP A 41 3.03 19.43 4.85
C ASP A 41 2.49 18.72 3.61
N LEU A 42 1.16 18.61 3.52
CA LEU A 42 0.52 17.97 2.37
C LEU A 42 0.78 18.71 1.06
N ASP A 43 1.06 20.01 1.07
CA ASP A 43 1.39 20.77 -0.13
C ASP A 43 2.67 20.26 -0.82
N ASP A 44 3.50 19.52 -0.10
CA ASP A 44 4.65 18.82 -0.68
C ASP A 44 4.25 17.70 -1.65
N LEU A 45 2.98 17.26 -1.64
CA LEU A 45 2.42 16.26 -2.56
C LEU A 45 2.03 16.84 -3.92
N ASP A 46 2.00 18.16 -4.11
CA ASP A 46 1.67 18.80 -5.40
C ASP A 46 2.50 18.26 -6.57
N ILE A 47 3.72 17.81 -6.29
CA ILE A 47 4.58 17.19 -7.32
C ILE A 47 3.98 15.90 -7.92
N LEU A 48 3.04 15.23 -7.24
CA LEU A 48 2.37 14.03 -7.73
C LEU A 48 1.37 14.34 -8.84
N LYS A 49 0.76 15.53 -8.86
CA LYS A 49 -0.14 15.98 -9.92
C LYS A 49 0.50 15.93 -11.32
N ASN A 50 1.84 15.98 -11.40
CA ASN A 50 2.56 15.86 -12.65
C ASN A 50 2.64 14.43 -13.22
N ILE A 51 2.11 13.44 -12.51
CA ILE A 51 2.11 12.04 -12.98
C ILE A 51 1.10 11.86 -14.10
N ASN A 52 -0.02 12.61 -14.10
CA ASN A 52 -1.10 12.53 -15.10
C ASN A 52 -1.62 11.09 -15.31
N LYS A 53 -1.61 10.27 -14.28
CA LYS A 53 -2.12 8.89 -14.23
C LYS A 53 -2.85 8.69 -12.92
N PRO A 54 -3.83 7.78 -12.85
CA PRO A 54 -4.50 7.46 -11.58
C PRO A 54 -3.49 7.05 -10.51
N ILE A 55 -3.64 7.58 -9.30
CA ILE A 55 -2.85 7.21 -8.13
C ILE A 55 -3.81 6.63 -7.10
N LEU A 56 -3.63 5.37 -6.74
CA LEU A 56 -4.38 4.72 -5.68
C LEU A 56 -3.48 4.57 -4.44
N PHE A 57 -4.04 4.85 -3.29
CA PHE A 57 -3.35 4.76 -2.01
C PHE A 57 -4.17 3.92 -1.03
N ILE A 58 -3.51 3.10 -0.25
CA ILE A 58 -4.04 2.48 0.97
C ILE A 58 -3.25 2.97 2.18
N SER A 59 -3.88 2.96 3.36
CA SER A 59 -3.17 3.23 4.60
C SER A 59 -2.31 2.05 5.05
N GLY A 60 -1.15 2.36 5.65
CA GLY A 60 -0.43 1.44 6.53
C GLY A 60 -0.70 1.77 8.00
N ASN A 61 0.10 1.22 8.90
CA ASN A 61 -0.09 1.50 10.33
C ASN A 61 0.41 2.89 10.75
N HIS A 62 1.37 3.47 10.06
CA HIS A 62 1.93 4.79 10.39
C HIS A 62 0.94 5.92 10.16
N GLU A 63 0.06 5.83 9.18
CA GLU A 63 -0.99 6.81 8.97
C GLU A 63 -1.88 7.00 10.20
N TYR A 64 -2.17 5.93 10.94
CA TYR A 64 -3.04 6.00 12.14
C TYR A 64 -2.36 6.59 13.38
N TYR A 65 -1.05 6.77 13.36
CA TYR A 65 -0.31 7.46 14.44
C TYR A 65 -0.26 8.98 14.24
N ILE A 66 -0.67 9.46 13.07
CA ILE A 66 -0.69 10.89 12.74
C ILE A 66 -1.87 11.56 13.44
N LYS A 67 -1.61 12.72 14.06
CA LYS A 67 -2.68 13.55 14.59
C LYS A 67 -3.62 14.00 13.47
N ASP A 68 -4.94 13.86 13.69
CA ASP A 68 -5.97 14.22 12.71
C ASP A 68 -5.85 13.46 11.37
N TYR A 69 -5.47 12.18 11.44
CA TYR A 69 -5.21 11.36 10.27
C TYR A 69 -6.41 11.28 9.31
N GLU A 70 -7.65 11.20 9.82
CA GLU A 70 -8.85 11.09 8.98
C GLU A 70 -9.00 12.28 8.03
N ASN A 71 -8.82 13.51 8.53
CA ASN A 71 -8.88 14.70 7.71
C ASN A 71 -7.70 14.76 6.73
N LYS A 72 -6.50 14.39 7.17
CA LYS A 72 -5.32 14.34 6.29
C LYS A 72 -5.50 13.34 5.15
N LEU A 73 -6.02 12.15 5.43
CA LEU A 73 -6.23 11.13 4.38
C LEU A 73 -7.33 11.55 3.40
N LYS A 74 -8.42 12.17 3.87
CA LYS A 74 -9.46 12.74 2.98
C LYS A 74 -8.91 13.82 2.06
N ARG A 75 -7.98 14.64 2.56
CA ARG A 75 -7.35 15.70 1.76
C ARG A 75 -6.39 15.19 0.70
N LEU A 76 -6.00 13.92 0.69
CA LEU A 76 -5.17 13.36 -0.39
C LEU A 76 -5.81 13.51 -1.77
N ASN A 77 -7.15 13.55 -1.83
CA ASN A 77 -7.88 13.82 -3.09
C ASN A 77 -7.54 15.21 -3.70
N GLU A 78 -7.13 16.19 -2.90
CA GLU A 78 -6.67 17.51 -3.38
C GLU A 78 -5.38 17.41 -4.23
N TYR A 79 -4.67 16.27 -4.13
CA TYR A 79 -3.41 15.98 -4.81
C TYR A 79 -3.56 14.85 -5.85
N ASP A 80 -4.78 14.59 -6.32
CA ASP A 80 -5.12 13.53 -7.29
C ASP A 80 -4.78 12.10 -6.80
N ILE A 81 -4.76 11.90 -5.48
CA ILE A 81 -4.54 10.59 -4.84
C ILE A 81 -5.89 10.07 -4.34
N GLN A 82 -6.36 8.97 -4.92
CA GLN A 82 -7.56 8.28 -4.44
C GLN A 82 -7.21 7.33 -3.31
N PHE A 83 -7.76 7.59 -2.13
CA PHE A 83 -7.62 6.71 -0.97
C PHE A 83 -8.66 5.59 -1.05
N LEU A 84 -8.19 4.35 -1.08
CA LEU A 84 -9.03 3.16 -1.03
C LEU A 84 -9.12 2.65 0.41
N ASP A 85 -10.19 3.00 1.09
CA ASP A 85 -10.44 2.58 2.48
C ASP A 85 -11.57 1.55 2.53
N ASN A 86 -11.22 0.27 2.41
CA ASN A 86 -12.16 -0.85 2.39
C ASN A 86 -13.14 -0.79 1.21
N GLU A 87 -12.65 -0.38 0.08
CA GLU A 87 -13.41 -0.24 -1.16
C GLU A 87 -12.62 -0.75 -2.37
N SER A 88 -13.28 -0.82 -3.51
CA SER A 88 -12.65 -1.24 -4.75
C SER A 88 -12.72 -0.17 -5.83
N PHE A 89 -11.71 -0.17 -6.69
CA PHE A 89 -11.59 0.66 -7.87
C PHE A 89 -11.36 -0.21 -9.11
N LYS A 90 -12.24 -0.10 -10.08
CA LYS A 90 -12.11 -0.84 -11.34
C LYS A 90 -11.36 -0.01 -12.38
N PHE A 91 -10.28 -0.58 -12.90
CA PHE A 91 -9.54 0.02 -13.99
C PHE A 91 -9.19 -1.05 -15.04
N LYS A 92 -9.63 -0.84 -16.27
CA LYS A 92 -9.57 -1.85 -17.34
C LYS A 92 -10.26 -3.16 -16.90
N LYS A 93 -9.55 -4.30 -16.92
CA LYS A 93 -10.03 -5.63 -16.47
C LYS A 93 -9.54 -6.00 -15.07
N ILE A 94 -9.05 -5.03 -14.31
CA ILE A 94 -8.51 -5.25 -12.97
C ILE A 94 -9.43 -4.59 -11.95
N ASN A 95 -9.75 -5.32 -10.90
CA ASN A 95 -10.44 -4.87 -9.71
C ASN A 95 -9.40 -4.64 -8.61
N PHE A 96 -9.04 -3.39 -8.35
CA PHE A 96 -8.15 -3.00 -7.27
C PHE A 96 -8.95 -2.90 -5.98
N ILE A 97 -8.58 -3.66 -4.97
CA ILE A 97 -9.27 -3.73 -3.68
C ILE A 97 -8.32 -3.20 -2.61
N GLY A 98 -8.65 -2.05 -2.01
CA GLY A 98 -7.89 -1.49 -0.90
C GLY A 98 -8.47 -1.94 0.43
N ILE A 99 -7.63 -2.50 1.30
CA ILE A 99 -8.00 -2.96 2.64
C ILE A 99 -7.24 -2.15 3.68
N SER A 100 -7.98 -1.57 4.63
CA SER A 100 -7.43 -0.79 5.74
C SER A 100 -6.59 -1.66 6.69
N ASP A 101 -5.42 -1.13 7.10
CA ASP A 101 -4.54 -1.81 8.04
C ASP A 101 -5.03 -1.75 9.50
N ASN A 102 -5.96 -0.85 9.81
CA ASN A 102 -6.51 -0.62 11.16
C ASN A 102 -7.67 -1.56 11.55
N LEU A 103 -7.77 -2.71 10.89
CA LEU A 103 -8.84 -3.69 11.11
C LEU A 103 -8.27 -5.02 11.59
N THR A 104 -9.15 -5.79 12.26
CA THR A 104 -8.82 -7.18 12.58
C THR A 104 -8.72 -8.02 11.31
N LEU A 105 -7.91 -9.06 11.34
CA LEU A 105 -7.72 -9.97 10.20
C LEU A 105 -9.05 -10.57 9.70
N GLU A 106 -9.95 -10.91 10.61
CA GLU A 106 -11.28 -11.45 10.26
C GLU A 106 -12.14 -10.40 9.53
N THR A 107 -12.09 -9.14 9.98
CA THR A 107 -12.79 -8.04 9.31
C THR A 107 -12.20 -7.79 7.92
N GLN A 108 -10.87 -7.76 7.78
CA GLN A 108 -10.18 -7.60 6.48
C GLN A 108 -10.58 -8.71 5.50
N LYS A 109 -10.59 -9.98 5.96
CA LYS A 109 -11.02 -11.14 5.17
C LYS A 109 -12.46 -11.00 4.68
N ASN A 110 -13.37 -10.60 5.57
CA ASN A 110 -14.79 -10.44 5.24
C ASN A 110 -15.00 -9.32 4.20
N ILE A 111 -14.27 -8.20 4.32
CA ILE A 111 -14.32 -7.10 3.35
C ILE A 111 -13.75 -7.56 2.01
N ALA A 112 -12.56 -8.16 2.00
CA ALA A 112 -11.94 -8.67 0.78
C ALA A 112 -12.88 -9.62 0.03
N SER A 113 -13.49 -10.58 0.76
CA SER A 113 -14.42 -11.55 0.17
C SER A 113 -15.67 -10.92 -0.45
N LYS A 114 -16.14 -9.76 0.06
CA LYS A 114 -17.28 -9.02 -0.50
C LYS A 114 -16.92 -8.20 -1.72
N LEU A 115 -15.68 -7.74 -1.82
CA LEU A 115 -15.22 -6.84 -2.88
C LEU A 115 -14.64 -7.58 -4.09
N VAL A 116 -14.30 -8.86 -3.96
CA VAL A 116 -13.85 -9.71 -5.06
C VAL A 116 -14.95 -9.83 -6.13
N GLN A 117 -14.55 -9.78 -7.40
CA GLN A 117 -15.42 -9.93 -8.56
C GLN A 117 -14.92 -11.08 -9.45
N GLU A 118 -15.74 -12.11 -9.65
CA GLU A 118 -15.35 -13.37 -10.34
C GLU A 118 -14.89 -13.16 -11.79
N ASP A 119 -15.43 -12.17 -12.48
CA ASP A 119 -15.13 -11.91 -13.91
C ASP A 119 -13.93 -10.98 -14.12
N LEU A 120 -13.24 -10.56 -13.05
CA LEU A 120 -12.12 -9.62 -13.11
C LEU A 120 -10.87 -10.19 -12.45
N PHE A 121 -9.72 -9.69 -12.88
CA PHE A 121 -8.47 -9.90 -12.16
C PHE A 121 -8.51 -9.12 -10.85
N ASN A 122 -8.52 -9.81 -9.70
CA ASN A 122 -8.61 -9.22 -8.38
C ASN A 122 -7.22 -8.96 -7.81
N LEU A 123 -6.88 -7.67 -7.66
CA LEU A 123 -5.64 -7.22 -7.04
C LEU A 123 -5.96 -6.60 -5.68
N ILE A 124 -5.53 -7.26 -4.62
CA ILE A 124 -5.68 -6.74 -3.25
C ILE A 124 -4.44 -5.91 -2.87
N LEU A 125 -4.69 -4.72 -2.35
CA LEU A 125 -3.72 -3.87 -1.69
C LEU A 125 -4.01 -3.88 -0.19
N VAL A 126 -3.07 -4.37 0.59
CA VAL A 126 -3.11 -4.33 2.07
C VAL A 126 -1.70 -4.19 2.60
N HIS A 127 -1.50 -3.34 3.59
CA HIS A 127 -0.16 -3.00 4.03
C HIS A 127 0.59 -4.20 4.63
N LYS A 128 -0.06 -4.99 5.52
CA LYS A 128 0.54 -6.21 6.10
C LYS A 128 0.26 -7.46 5.25
N PRO A 129 1.24 -8.36 5.07
CA PRO A 129 1.10 -9.54 4.22
C PRO A 129 0.24 -10.67 4.82
N THR A 130 -0.17 -10.57 6.08
CA THR A 130 -0.87 -11.62 6.83
C THR A 130 -2.22 -12.02 6.25
N LEU A 131 -2.90 -11.12 5.55
CA LEU A 131 -4.22 -11.39 4.95
C LEU A 131 -4.16 -12.46 3.86
N TRP A 132 -3.04 -12.60 3.14
CA TRP A 132 -2.93 -13.47 1.97
C TRP A 132 -3.28 -14.93 2.25
N ASP A 133 -2.84 -15.48 3.37
CA ASP A 133 -3.15 -16.87 3.76
C ASP A 133 -4.66 -17.15 3.91
N HIS A 134 -5.50 -16.10 3.94
CA HIS A 134 -6.95 -16.19 4.11
C HIS A 134 -7.77 -15.82 2.86
N VAL A 135 -7.12 -15.27 1.82
CA VAL A 135 -7.81 -14.77 0.62
C VAL A 135 -7.25 -15.31 -0.70
N TYR A 136 -6.13 -16.03 -0.69
CA TYR A 136 -5.42 -16.49 -1.91
C TYR A 136 -6.30 -17.29 -2.88
N GLU A 137 -7.34 -17.98 -2.40
CA GLU A 137 -8.24 -18.76 -3.27
C GLU A 137 -9.14 -17.90 -4.16
N LYS A 138 -9.31 -16.62 -3.81
CA LYS A 138 -10.19 -15.66 -4.50
C LYS A 138 -9.46 -14.43 -5.02
N THR A 139 -8.14 -14.42 -4.92
CA THR A 139 -7.30 -13.26 -5.25
C THR A 139 -6.23 -13.68 -6.23
N ASP A 140 -6.06 -12.94 -7.32
CA ASP A 140 -5.03 -13.24 -8.32
C ASP A 140 -3.68 -12.67 -7.89
N LEU A 141 -3.67 -11.44 -7.36
CA LEU A 141 -2.46 -10.77 -6.88
C LEU A 141 -2.74 -10.02 -5.58
N MET A 142 -1.84 -10.14 -4.60
CA MET A 142 -1.82 -9.28 -3.43
C MET A 142 -0.48 -8.54 -3.34
N LEU A 143 -0.52 -7.24 -3.07
CA LEU A 143 0.64 -6.40 -2.86
C LEU A 143 0.66 -5.90 -1.42
N SER A 144 1.80 -6.06 -0.75
CA SER A 144 2.02 -5.66 0.64
C SER A 144 3.39 -5.03 0.86
N GLY A 145 3.58 -4.41 2.01
CA GLY A 145 4.83 -3.83 2.50
C GLY A 145 5.10 -4.20 3.95
N HIS A 146 5.32 -3.18 4.80
CA HIS A 146 5.40 -3.25 6.26
C HIS A 146 6.64 -3.90 6.85
N THR A 147 7.16 -4.96 6.26
CA THR A 147 8.20 -5.82 6.86
C THR A 147 9.62 -5.28 6.67
N HIS A 148 9.81 -4.30 5.80
CA HIS A 148 11.11 -3.70 5.44
C HIS A 148 12.20 -4.73 5.15
N ASN A 149 11.83 -5.92 4.65
CA ASN A 149 12.74 -7.05 4.45
C ASN A 149 13.50 -7.46 5.74
N GLY A 150 13.00 -7.10 6.90
CA GLY A 150 13.70 -7.36 8.17
C GLY A 150 15.03 -6.62 8.30
N GLN A 151 15.19 -5.43 7.74
CA GLN A 151 16.48 -4.72 7.63
C GLN A 151 17.04 -4.22 8.97
N ILE A 152 16.22 -4.06 10.00
CA ILE A 152 16.64 -3.45 11.26
C ILE A 152 17.16 -4.54 12.21
N PHE A 153 18.49 -4.66 12.32
CA PHE A 153 19.12 -5.51 13.34
C PHE A 153 19.00 -4.88 14.75
N PRO A 154 18.63 -5.63 15.82
CA PRO A 154 18.33 -7.08 15.87
C PRO A 154 16.86 -7.43 15.57
N PHE A 155 16.03 -6.48 15.19
CA PHE A 155 14.59 -6.68 14.98
C PHE A 155 14.26 -7.62 13.81
N ASN A 156 15.18 -7.82 12.87
CA ASN A 156 15.02 -8.76 11.76
C ASN A 156 14.64 -10.18 12.23
N PHE A 157 15.12 -10.61 13.39
CA PHE A 157 14.75 -11.91 13.97
C PHE A 157 13.27 -11.92 14.40
N PHE A 158 12.80 -10.86 15.04
CA PHE A 158 11.40 -10.73 15.48
C PHE A 158 10.43 -10.62 14.30
N VAL A 159 10.81 -9.89 13.24
CA VAL A 159 10.01 -9.80 12.01
C VAL A 159 9.82 -11.18 11.38
N ARG A 160 10.89 -12.02 11.36
CA ARG A 160 10.82 -13.39 10.85
C ARG A 160 9.98 -14.34 11.71
N LEU A 161 9.85 -14.07 13.00
CA LEU A 161 8.96 -14.83 13.88
C LEU A 161 7.49 -14.42 13.71
N GLN A 162 7.24 -13.15 13.41
CA GLN A 162 5.89 -12.59 13.30
C GLN A 162 5.29 -12.75 11.91
N PHE A 163 6.09 -12.60 10.85
CA PHE A 163 5.63 -12.66 9.47
C PHE A 163 6.25 -13.83 8.73
N LYS A 164 5.40 -14.68 8.16
CA LYS A 164 5.81 -15.80 7.32
C LYS A 164 6.36 -15.32 5.97
N ASN A 165 5.76 -14.26 5.41
CA ASN A 165 6.11 -13.68 4.13
C ASN A 165 6.73 -12.30 4.37
N ILE A 166 8.05 -12.17 4.14
CA ILE A 166 8.80 -10.97 4.55
C ILE A 166 9.16 -10.09 3.35
N TYR A 167 9.58 -10.69 2.23
CA TYR A 167 10.04 -9.94 1.06
C TYR A 167 10.03 -10.82 -0.18
N GLY A 168 9.68 -10.19 -1.31
CA GLY A 168 9.71 -10.84 -2.61
C GLY A 168 8.40 -11.50 -3.00
N LEU A 169 8.48 -12.50 -3.85
CA LEU A 169 7.36 -13.14 -4.52
C LEU A 169 7.06 -14.48 -3.85
N TYR A 170 5.78 -14.72 -3.57
CA TYR A 170 5.24 -15.97 -3.04
C TYR A 170 4.08 -16.41 -3.92
N GLU A 171 3.98 -17.71 -4.17
CA GLU A 171 2.94 -18.29 -5.02
C GLU A 171 2.18 -19.36 -4.24
N LYS A 172 0.87 -19.41 -4.39
CA LYS A 172 0.00 -20.44 -3.81
C LYS A 172 -1.23 -20.63 -4.69
N LEU A 173 -1.39 -21.82 -5.26
CA LEU A 173 -2.36 -22.10 -6.32
C LEU A 173 -2.14 -21.15 -7.51
N THR A 174 -3.16 -20.36 -7.86
CA THR A 174 -3.12 -19.35 -8.94
C THR A 174 -2.84 -17.94 -8.40
N SER A 175 -2.70 -17.78 -7.09
CA SER A 175 -2.51 -16.48 -6.44
C SER A 175 -1.05 -16.16 -6.21
N ILE A 176 -0.71 -14.90 -6.39
CA ILE A 176 0.63 -14.34 -6.15
C ILE A 176 0.54 -13.31 -5.03
N LEU A 177 1.50 -13.37 -4.10
CA LEU A 177 1.76 -12.29 -3.16
C LEU A 177 3.12 -11.67 -3.48
N TYR A 178 3.18 -10.35 -3.57
CA TYR A 178 4.44 -9.62 -3.59
C TYR A 178 4.55 -8.74 -2.33
N VAL A 179 5.62 -8.94 -1.58
CA VAL A 179 5.95 -8.13 -0.39
C VAL A 179 7.12 -7.21 -0.72
N SER A 180 6.86 -5.91 -0.69
CA SER A 180 7.86 -4.87 -0.94
C SER A 180 8.77 -4.67 0.29
N SER A 181 10.04 -4.35 0.05
CA SER A 181 10.96 -3.91 1.12
C SER A 181 10.79 -2.44 1.52
N GLY A 182 9.92 -1.71 0.81
CA GLY A 182 9.75 -0.28 1.01
C GLY A 182 10.63 0.58 0.10
N SER A 183 10.26 1.85 -0.01
CA SER A 183 10.99 2.86 -0.80
C SER A 183 11.65 3.94 0.07
N GLY A 184 11.40 3.91 1.37
CA GLY A 184 11.90 4.88 2.36
C GLY A 184 13.02 4.35 3.26
N CYS A 185 13.53 3.15 3.01
CA CYS A 185 14.58 2.50 3.80
C CYS A 185 15.91 2.56 3.07
#